data_98c3742b874f8d5abd3926295aed83a4
#
_entry.id   98c3742b874f8d5abd3926295aed83a4
#
_cell.length_a   1.000
_cell.length_b   1.000
_cell.length_c   1.000
_cell.angle_alpha   90.00
_cell.angle_beta   90.00
_cell.angle_gamma   90.00
#
_symmetry.space_group_name_H-M   'P 1'
#
loop_
_entity.id
_entity.type
_entity.pdbx_description
1 polymer ?
#
loop_
_entity_poly.entity_id
_entity_poly.type
_entity_poly.pdbx_seq_one_letter_code
_entity_poly.pdbx_strand_id
1 'polypeptide(L)'
;MPIRAVLWDIDDTLFDYTGADAAGLARHLRDEGLGERYGTAAEALALWRKATELHWARFAAGEVTFLGQRQERVREFLEEPALTADEADAWFERYLGHYQAAWALFPDVLPALDALAGSYRHGVLSNSSEANQDHKLRHLGLRERFEVLVCAAELGVSKPDTAAFLAACDALGLPPAEVAYVGDQPEIDARGARDAGLTAFWLDRDGGRGPGPGGVHRIEGLEQLPGLLAGDTRFGARSGIR
;
A
#
# COMPACT_ATOMS: atom_id res chain seq x y z
N MET A 1 15.33 20.62 -9.45
CA MET A 1 14.25 21.56 -9.08
C MET A 1 13.80 21.23 -7.66
N PRO A 2 13.27 22.17 -6.87
CA PRO A 2 12.80 21.85 -5.52
C PRO A 2 11.56 20.96 -5.57
N ILE A 3 11.46 20.02 -4.65
CA ILE A 3 10.26 19.22 -4.47
C ILE A 3 9.12 20.11 -3.96
N ARG A 4 7.93 19.94 -4.49
CA ARG A 4 6.71 20.71 -4.18
C ARG A 4 5.56 19.85 -3.70
N ALA A 5 5.58 18.55 -4.02
CA ALA A 5 4.57 17.61 -3.56
C ALA A 5 5.19 16.26 -3.17
N VAL A 6 4.48 15.55 -2.31
CA VAL A 6 4.77 14.17 -1.95
C VAL A 6 3.57 13.31 -2.33
N LEU A 7 3.81 12.30 -3.14
CA LEU A 7 2.87 11.23 -3.44
C LEU A 7 3.17 10.05 -2.51
N TRP A 8 2.12 9.45 -2.00
CA TRP A 8 2.20 8.38 -1.00
C TRP A 8 1.55 7.12 -1.53
N ASP A 9 2.18 5.98 -1.29
CA ASP A 9 1.46 4.72 -1.19
C ASP A 9 0.66 4.66 0.12
N ILE A 10 -0.27 3.71 0.25
CA ILE A 10 -1.12 3.58 1.43
C ILE A 10 -0.76 2.32 2.23
N ASP A 11 -0.88 1.15 1.59
CA ASP A 11 -0.83 -0.16 2.26
C ASP A 11 0.62 -0.49 2.65
N ASP A 12 0.88 -0.73 3.94
CA ASP A 12 2.19 -0.87 4.59
C ASP A 12 3.12 0.37 4.50
N THR A 13 2.60 1.48 3.97
CA THR A 13 3.29 2.79 3.98
C THR A 13 2.68 3.71 5.04
N LEU A 14 1.40 4.08 4.89
CA LEU A 14 0.65 4.90 5.84
C LEU A 14 -0.21 4.04 6.77
N PHE A 15 -0.83 3.03 6.23
CA PHE A 15 -1.73 2.10 6.88
C PHE A 15 -1.01 0.77 7.13
N ASP A 16 -1.07 0.25 8.35
CA ASP A 16 -0.54 -1.06 8.73
C ASP A 16 -1.42 -2.19 8.17
N TYR A 17 -1.30 -2.42 6.84
CA TYR A 17 -2.05 -3.46 6.15
C TYR A 17 -1.69 -4.86 6.68
N THR A 18 -0.39 -5.13 6.80
CA THR A 18 0.13 -6.41 7.26
C THR A 18 -0.33 -6.74 8.68
N GLY A 19 -0.31 -5.76 9.58
CA GLY A 19 -0.80 -5.94 10.96
C GLY A 19 -2.31 -6.09 11.04
N ALA A 20 -3.07 -5.30 10.28
CA ALA A 20 -4.53 -5.38 10.23
C ALA A 20 -5.02 -6.71 9.66
N ASP A 21 -4.38 -7.21 8.57
CA ASP A 21 -4.68 -8.50 7.97
C ASP A 21 -4.43 -9.66 8.97
N ALA A 22 -3.28 -9.63 9.64
CA ALA A 22 -2.92 -10.63 10.64
C ALA A 22 -3.88 -10.62 11.85
N ALA A 23 -4.16 -9.45 12.42
CA ALA A 23 -5.04 -9.32 13.57
C ALA A 23 -6.49 -9.66 13.23
N GLY A 24 -6.97 -9.19 12.07
CA GLY A 24 -8.31 -9.45 11.58
C GLY A 24 -8.57 -10.94 11.36
N LEU A 25 -7.65 -11.62 10.63
CA LEU A 25 -7.77 -13.06 10.40
C LEU A 25 -7.71 -13.85 11.72
N ALA A 26 -6.76 -13.57 12.58
CA ALA A 26 -6.62 -14.26 13.85
C ALA A 26 -7.87 -14.09 14.74
N ARG A 27 -8.49 -12.92 14.74
CA ARG A 27 -9.74 -12.69 15.46
C ARG A 27 -10.88 -13.45 14.82
N HIS A 28 -11.04 -13.35 13.50
CA HIS A 28 -12.08 -14.05 12.77
C HIS A 28 -12.03 -15.57 12.99
N LEU A 29 -10.85 -16.19 12.86
CA LEU A 29 -10.70 -17.63 13.07
C LEU A 29 -11.07 -18.07 14.50
N ARG A 30 -10.76 -17.26 15.52
CA ARG A 30 -11.19 -17.55 16.90
C ARG A 30 -12.72 -17.53 17.03
N ASP A 31 -13.36 -16.51 16.46
CA ASP A 31 -14.81 -16.32 16.56
C ASP A 31 -15.58 -17.39 15.75
N GLU A 32 -14.99 -17.94 14.68
CA GLU A 32 -15.51 -19.08 13.91
C GLU A 32 -15.16 -20.45 14.53
N GLY A 33 -14.40 -20.51 15.63
CA GLY A 33 -13.98 -21.77 16.23
C GLY A 33 -12.91 -22.53 15.44
N LEU A 34 -12.21 -21.84 14.52
CA LEU A 34 -11.19 -22.41 13.62
C LEU A 34 -9.75 -22.13 14.08
N GLY A 35 -9.57 -21.58 15.29
CA GLY A 35 -8.26 -21.09 15.76
C GLY A 35 -7.15 -22.16 15.79
N GLU A 36 -7.50 -23.43 15.99
CA GLU A 36 -6.53 -24.54 16.04
C GLU A 36 -6.39 -25.30 14.71
N ARG A 37 -7.26 -25.03 13.73
CA ARG A 37 -7.31 -25.80 12.47
C ARG A 37 -6.03 -25.67 11.64
N TYR A 38 -5.40 -24.50 11.68
CA TYR A 38 -4.28 -24.14 10.81
C TYR A 38 -2.94 -24.07 11.54
N GLY A 39 -2.84 -24.63 12.75
CA GLY A 39 -1.64 -24.55 13.57
C GLY A 39 -1.49 -23.18 14.25
N THR A 40 -0.44 -22.45 13.89
CA THR A 40 -0.20 -21.10 14.43
C THR A 40 -0.95 -20.02 13.63
N ALA A 41 -1.16 -18.85 14.23
CA ALA A 41 -1.72 -17.69 13.54
C ALA A 41 -0.87 -17.26 12.31
N ALA A 42 0.45 -17.46 12.37
CA ALA A 42 1.35 -17.17 11.26
C ALA A 42 1.16 -18.15 10.09
N GLU A 43 0.95 -19.43 10.38
CA GLU A 43 0.66 -20.44 9.35
C GLU A 43 -0.70 -20.19 8.70
N ALA A 44 -1.73 -19.90 9.49
CA ALA A 44 -3.04 -19.50 8.97
C ALA A 44 -2.95 -18.28 8.05
N LEU A 45 -2.21 -17.26 8.48
CA LEU A 45 -2.01 -16.03 7.70
C LEU A 45 -1.27 -16.32 6.38
N ALA A 46 -0.25 -17.18 6.40
CA ALA A 46 0.48 -17.56 5.20
C ALA A 46 -0.43 -18.27 4.17
N LEU A 47 -1.31 -19.16 4.63
CA LEU A 47 -2.30 -19.82 3.77
C LEU A 47 -3.31 -18.83 3.19
N TRP A 48 -3.83 -17.92 4.04
CA TRP A 48 -4.75 -16.87 3.62
C TRP A 48 -4.16 -15.94 2.56
N ARG A 49 -2.91 -15.52 2.74
CA ARG A 49 -2.17 -14.68 1.80
C ARG A 49 -1.91 -15.39 0.49
N LYS A 50 -1.52 -16.66 0.55
CA LYS A 50 -1.34 -17.47 -0.66
C LYS A 50 -2.62 -17.57 -1.49
N ALA A 51 -3.77 -17.83 -0.84
CA ALA A 51 -5.06 -17.82 -1.51
C ALA A 51 -5.41 -16.42 -2.06
N THR A 52 -5.09 -15.36 -1.31
CA THR A 52 -5.28 -13.97 -1.75
C THR A 52 -4.51 -13.67 -3.02
N GLU A 53 -3.21 -13.94 -3.04
CA GLU A 53 -2.33 -13.70 -4.19
C GLU A 53 -2.80 -14.47 -5.43
N LEU A 54 -3.13 -15.75 -5.26
CA LEU A 54 -3.62 -16.60 -6.35
C LEU A 54 -4.89 -16.02 -6.99
N HIS A 55 -5.91 -15.74 -6.19
CA HIS A 55 -7.20 -15.32 -6.72
C HIS A 55 -7.23 -13.86 -7.15
N TRP A 56 -6.36 -13.03 -6.56
CA TRP A 56 -6.15 -11.67 -7.03
C TRP A 56 -5.47 -11.64 -8.40
N ALA A 57 -4.48 -12.51 -8.64
CA ALA A 57 -3.85 -12.65 -9.95
C ALA A 57 -4.87 -13.10 -11.03
N ARG A 58 -5.78 -14.03 -10.69
CA ARG A 58 -6.85 -14.47 -11.59
C ARG A 58 -7.85 -13.36 -11.90
N PHE A 59 -8.18 -12.53 -10.91
CA PHE A 59 -9.00 -11.35 -11.12
C PHE A 59 -8.30 -10.33 -12.04
N ALA A 60 -7.04 -10.04 -11.80
CA ALA A 60 -6.24 -9.15 -12.64
C ALA A 60 -6.11 -9.65 -14.09
N ALA A 61 -6.10 -10.99 -14.30
CA ALA A 61 -6.13 -11.62 -15.62
C ALA A 61 -7.53 -11.63 -16.27
N GLY A 62 -8.57 -11.15 -15.56
CA GLY A 62 -9.96 -11.18 -16.06
C GLY A 62 -10.62 -12.56 -16.05
N GLU A 63 -10.04 -13.55 -15.36
CA GLU A 63 -10.55 -14.92 -15.28
C GLU A 63 -11.75 -15.05 -14.33
N VAL A 64 -11.82 -14.20 -13.33
CA VAL A 64 -12.90 -14.18 -12.32
C VAL A 64 -13.35 -12.74 -12.05
N THR A 65 -14.57 -12.57 -11.55
CA THR A 65 -15.06 -11.27 -11.10
C THR A 65 -14.45 -10.86 -9.77
N PHE A 66 -14.59 -9.59 -9.39
CA PHE A 66 -14.16 -9.10 -8.08
C PHE A 66 -14.81 -9.84 -6.90
N LEU A 67 -16.11 -10.17 -6.98
CA LEU A 67 -16.77 -10.99 -5.98
C LEU A 67 -16.30 -12.44 -6.07
N GLY A 68 -16.19 -12.98 -7.29
CA GLY A 68 -15.71 -14.34 -7.51
C GLY A 68 -14.34 -14.62 -6.90
N GLN A 69 -13.38 -13.68 -7.01
CA GLN A 69 -12.06 -13.87 -6.36
C GLN A 69 -12.17 -13.96 -4.83
N ARG A 70 -13.09 -13.22 -4.18
CA ARG A 70 -13.30 -13.32 -2.74
C ARG A 70 -13.88 -14.67 -2.34
N GLN A 71 -14.87 -15.15 -3.09
CA GLN A 71 -15.51 -16.46 -2.87
C GLN A 71 -14.51 -17.60 -3.04
N GLU A 72 -13.69 -17.55 -4.11
CA GLU A 72 -12.66 -18.57 -4.36
C GLU A 72 -11.56 -18.55 -3.28
N ARG A 73 -11.16 -17.37 -2.79
CA ARG A 73 -10.22 -17.26 -1.65
C ARG A 73 -10.74 -17.99 -0.42
N VAL A 74 -12.03 -17.82 -0.09
CA VAL A 74 -12.65 -18.47 1.06
C VAL A 74 -12.69 -19.98 0.85
N ARG A 75 -13.13 -20.46 -0.33
CA ARG A 75 -13.15 -21.89 -0.67
C ARG A 75 -11.78 -22.54 -0.59
N GLU A 76 -10.77 -21.88 -1.16
CA GLU A 76 -9.37 -22.34 -1.12
C GLU A 76 -8.85 -22.41 0.32
N PHE A 77 -9.04 -21.32 1.09
CA PHE A 77 -8.55 -21.23 2.46
C PHE A 77 -9.24 -22.24 3.39
N LEU A 78 -10.56 -22.42 3.26
CA LEU A 78 -11.31 -23.39 4.05
C LEU A 78 -11.18 -24.84 3.54
N GLU A 79 -10.56 -25.05 2.38
CA GLU A 79 -10.54 -26.35 1.70
C GLU A 79 -11.95 -26.92 1.47
N GLU A 80 -12.93 -26.04 1.21
CA GLU A 80 -14.32 -26.37 1.02
C GLU A 80 -14.84 -25.92 -0.36
N PRO A 81 -14.51 -26.63 -1.44
CA PRO A 81 -14.87 -26.24 -2.81
C PRO A 81 -16.38 -26.23 -3.08
N ALA A 82 -17.16 -26.93 -2.25
CA ALA A 82 -18.61 -27.02 -2.39
C ALA A 82 -19.36 -25.87 -1.69
N LEU A 83 -18.66 -24.97 -1.00
CA LEU A 83 -19.27 -23.81 -0.35
C LEU A 83 -20.04 -22.97 -1.38
N THR A 84 -21.28 -22.65 -1.10
CA THR A 84 -22.08 -21.79 -1.98
C THR A 84 -21.50 -20.37 -2.05
N ALA A 85 -21.92 -19.59 -3.03
CA ALA A 85 -21.52 -18.19 -3.14
C ALA A 85 -21.94 -17.39 -1.90
N ASP A 86 -23.20 -17.56 -1.45
CA ASP A 86 -23.75 -16.83 -0.30
C ASP A 86 -23.02 -17.17 1.00
N GLU A 87 -22.65 -18.45 1.21
CA GLU A 87 -21.87 -18.88 2.39
C GLU A 87 -20.45 -18.29 2.37
N ALA A 88 -19.81 -18.31 1.21
CA ALA A 88 -18.47 -17.73 1.05
C ALA A 88 -18.49 -16.20 1.25
N ASP A 89 -19.49 -15.51 0.70
CA ASP A 89 -19.67 -14.07 0.89
C ASP A 89 -19.93 -13.74 2.36
N ALA A 90 -20.82 -14.48 3.04
CA ALA A 90 -21.10 -14.27 4.46
C ALA A 90 -19.87 -14.49 5.35
N TRP A 91 -19.04 -15.50 5.04
CA TRP A 91 -17.78 -15.73 5.75
C TRP A 91 -16.80 -14.57 5.51
N PHE A 92 -16.64 -14.13 4.24
CA PHE A 92 -15.74 -13.04 3.89
C PHE A 92 -16.16 -11.71 4.54
N GLU A 93 -17.46 -11.41 4.59
CA GLU A 93 -17.97 -10.18 5.22
C GLU A 93 -17.69 -10.18 6.75
N ARG A 94 -17.78 -11.31 7.43
CA ARG A 94 -17.40 -11.40 8.84
C ARG A 94 -15.89 -11.19 9.03
N TYR A 95 -15.04 -11.81 8.17
CA TYR A 95 -13.62 -11.53 8.14
C TYR A 95 -13.34 -10.05 7.91
N LEU A 96 -14.00 -9.44 6.92
CA LEU A 96 -13.82 -8.02 6.57
C LEU A 96 -14.14 -7.11 7.76
N GLY A 97 -15.17 -7.42 8.55
CA GLY A 97 -15.48 -6.70 9.78
C GLY A 97 -14.35 -6.71 10.79
N HIS A 98 -13.71 -7.88 11.02
CA HIS A 98 -12.55 -7.99 11.90
C HIS A 98 -11.30 -7.28 11.34
N TYR A 99 -11.08 -7.39 10.05
CA TYR A 99 -9.99 -6.69 9.36
C TYR A 99 -10.14 -5.17 9.49
N GLN A 100 -11.34 -4.64 9.22
CA GLN A 100 -11.59 -3.19 9.35
C GLN A 100 -11.49 -2.69 10.80
N ALA A 101 -11.93 -3.50 11.76
CA ALA A 101 -11.78 -3.17 13.19
C ALA A 101 -10.31 -3.13 13.67
N ALA A 102 -9.39 -3.73 12.91
CA ALA A 102 -7.96 -3.72 13.17
C ALA A 102 -7.20 -2.62 12.38
N TRP A 103 -7.90 -1.80 11.60
CA TRP A 103 -7.24 -0.75 10.83
C TRP A 103 -6.55 0.27 11.72
N ALA A 104 -5.28 0.50 11.46
CA ALA A 104 -4.48 1.47 12.18
C ALA A 104 -3.46 2.14 11.26
N LEU A 105 -3.09 3.37 11.59
CA LEU A 105 -1.94 4.04 11.00
C LEU A 105 -0.67 3.60 11.70
N PHE A 106 0.45 3.61 10.98
CA PHE A 106 1.74 3.58 11.66
C PHE A 106 1.92 4.84 12.51
N PRO A 107 2.61 4.72 13.66
CA PRO A 107 2.70 5.83 14.63
C PRO A 107 3.39 7.10 14.10
N ASP A 108 4.25 6.95 13.09
CA ASP A 108 5.02 8.05 12.47
C ASP A 108 4.27 8.82 11.38
N VAL A 109 3.08 8.34 10.96
CA VAL A 109 2.33 8.90 9.83
C VAL A 109 1.83 10.32 10.12
N LEU A 110 1.06 10.49 11.20
CA LEU A 110 0.52 11.83 11.53
C LEU A 110 1.63 12.84 11.82
N PRO A 111 2.67 12.52 12.62
CA PRO A 111 3.79 13.43 12.81
C PRO A 111 4.50 13.83 11.51
N ALA A 112 4.71 12.90 10.58
CA ALA A 112 5.36 13.17 9.29
C ALA A 112 4.49 14.06 8.40
N LEU A 113 3.20 13.73 8.26
CA LEU A 113 2.26 14.54 7.48
C LEU A 113 2.12 15.97 8.05
N ASP A 114 2.05 16.13 9.38
CA ASP A 114 1.97 17.43 10.03
C ASP A 114 3.24 18.26 9.80
N ALA A 115 4.42 17.64 9.87
CA ALA A 115 5.69 18.32 9.63
C ALA A 115 5.86 18.78 8.16
N LEU A 116 5.21 18.11 7.22
CA LEU A 116 5.30 18.40 5.78
C LEU A 116 4.18 19.31 5.26
N ALA A 117 3.02 19.37 5.93
CA ALA A 117 1.80 20.04 5.46
C ALA A 117 1.96 21.52 5.10
N GLY A 118 2.87 22.25 5.77
CA GLY A 118 3.10 23.67 5.49
C GLY A 118 4.00 23.94 4.27
N SER A 119 4.70 22.94 3.75
CA SER A 119 5.72 23.09 2.74
C SER A 119 5.46 22.30 1.46
N TYR A 120 4.68 21.22 1.54
CA TYR A 120 4.46 20.30 0.43
C TYR A 120 2.97 20.01 0.25
N ARG A 121 2.54 19.85 -1.00
CA ARG A 121 1.23 19.29 -1.35
C ARG A 121 1.28 17.78 -1.21
N HIS A 122 0.15 17.15 -0.90
CA HIS A 122 0.09 15.71 -0.70
C HIS A 122 -0.93 15.06 -1.64
N GLY A 123 -0.56 13.93 -2.22
CA GLY A 123 -1.45 13.07 -3.00
C GLY A 123 -1.17 11.60 -2.74
N VAL A 124 -2.05 10.76 -3.23
CA VAL A 124 -1.96 9.31 -3.11
C VAL A 124 -1.94 8.66 -4.49
N LEU A 125 -1.11 7.61 -4.65
CA LEU A 125 -1.15 6.69 -5.78
C LEU A 125 -1.15 5.25 -5.25
N SER A 126 -2.22 4.49 -5.52
CA SER A 126 -2.41 3.12 -5.03
C SER A 126 -2.79 2.14 -6.14
N ASN A 127 -2.35 0.89 -6.02
CA ASN A 127 -2.72 -0.23 -6.90
C ASN A 127 -4.09 -0.86 -6.56
N SER A 128 -4.96 -0.13 -5.88
CA SER A 128 -6.31 -0.55 -5.50
C SER A 128 -7.36 0.23 -6.30
N SER A 129 -8.61 0.25 -5.83
CA SER A 129 -9.68 1.11 -6.35
C SER A 129 -9.88 2.35 -5.51
N GLU A 130 -10.37 3.43 -6.12
CA GLU A 130 -10.67 4.68 -5.42
C GLU A 130 -11.69 4.45 -4.30
N ALA A 131 -12.75 3.68 -4.57
CA ALA A 131 -13.78 3.38 -3.56
C ALA A 131 -13.21 2.73 -2.30
N ASN A 132 -12.28 1.77 -2.45
CA ASN A 132 -11.64 1.10 -1.32
C ASN A 132 -10.71 2.05 -0.54
N GLN A 133 -9.91 2.84 -1.25
CA GLN A 133 -8.92 3.71 -0.61
C GLN A 133 -9.55 4.97 -0.02
N ASP A 134 -10.57 5.55 -0.65
CA ASP A 134 -11.33 6.67 -0.07
C ASP A 134 -12.01 6.25 1.24
N HIS A 135 -12.66 5.08 1.26
CA HIS A 135 -13.26 4.52 2.48
C HIS A 135 -12.21 4.32 3.58
N LYS A 136 -11.07 3.70 3.25
CA LYS A 136 -9.96 3.48 4.20
C LYS A 136 -9.40 4.79 4.74
N LEU A 137 -9.10 5.75 3.86
CA LEU A 137 -8.55 7.05 4.25
C LEU A 137 -9.53 7.86 5.11
N ARG A 138 -10.84 7.80 4.83
CA ARG A 138 -11.86 8.44 5.68
C ARG A 138 -11.94 7.78 7.05
N HIS A 139 -11.97 6.45 7.10
CA HIS A 139 -11.99 5.72 8.37
C HIS A 139 -10.79 6.06 9.25
N LEU A 140 -9.61 6.19 8.64
CA LEU A 140 -8.35 6.52 9.33
C LEU A 140 -8.17 8.04 9.58
N GLY A 141 -9.13 8.88 9.16
CA GLY A 141 -9.07 10.34 9.36
C GLY A 141 -8.03 11.05 8.49
N LEU A 142 -7.59 10.44 7.39
CA LEU A 142 -6.54 10.97 6.52
C LEU A 142 -7.04 11.59 5.22
N ARG A 143 -8.30 11.32 4.78
CA ARG A 143 -8.73 11.69 3.42
C ARG A 143 -8.51 13.16 3.08
N GLU A 144 -8.80 14.05 4.02
CA GLU A 144 -8.69 15.50 3.84
C GLU A 144 -7.23 16.02 3.83
N ARG A 145 -6.26 15.15 4.08
CA ARG A 145 -4.83 15.47 4.00
C ARG A 145 -4.31 15.40 2.56
N PHE A 146 -5.05 14.74 1.65
CA PHE A 146 -4.61 14.47 0.28
C PHE A 146 -5.48 15.23 -0.72
N GLU A 147 -4.80 15.99 -1.58
CA GLU A 147 -5.42 16.77 -2.66
C GLU A 147 -5.94 15.86 -3.77
N VAL A 148 -5.17 14.82 -4.10
CA VAL A 148 -5.51 13.84 -5.13
C VAL A 148 -5.43 12.42 -4.59
N LEU A 149 -6.33 11.57 -5.10
CA LEU A 149 -6.33 10.13 -4.91
C LEU A 149 -6.38 9.48 -6.28
N VAL A 150 -5.31 8.85 -6.69
CA VAL A 150 -5.18 8.17 -7.99
C VAL A 150 -5.05 6.67 -7.74
N CYS A 151 -5.93 5.89 -8.35
CA CYS A 151 -5.98 4.44 -8.15
C CYS A 151 -5.94 3.68 -9.47
N ALA A 152 -5.28 2.53 -9.45
CA ALA A 152 -5.02 1.73 -10.64
C ALA A 152 -6.30 1.21 -11.31
N ALA A 153 -7.34 0.91 -10.53
CA ALA A 153 -8.60 0.39 -11.07
C ALA A 153 -9.29 1.39 -12.01
N GLU A 154 -9.29 2.68 -11.65
CA GLU A 154 -9.89 3.75 -12.44
C GLU A 154 -8.93 4.24 -13.56
N LEU A 155 -7.62 4.16 -13.28
CA LEU A 155 -6.60 4.58 -14.24
C LEU A 155 -6.39 3.56 -15.37
N GLY A 156 -6.63 2.28 -15.13
CA GLY A 156 -6.38 1.18 -16.06
C GLY A 156 -4.91 0.78 -16.18
N VAL A 157 -4.03 1.35 -15.36
CA VAL A 157 -2.60 1.03 -15.28
C VAL A 157 -2.16 1.08 -13.82
N SER A 158 -1.23 0.20 -13.43
CA SER A 158 -0.77 0.05 -12.04
C SER A 158 0.74 0.27 -11.91
N LYS A 159 1.19 0.65 -10.72
CA LYS A 159 2.62 0.59 -10.36
C LYS A 159 3.13 -0.84 -10.58
N PRO A 160 4.33 -1.06 -11.10
CA PRO A 160 5.43 -0.11 -11.32
C PRO A 160 5.43 0.60 -12.69
N ASP A 161 4.36 0.52 -13.50
CA ASP A 161 4.33 1.21 -14.78
C ASP A 161 4.49 2.73 -14.57
N THR A 162 5.42 3.34 -15.31
CA THR A 162 5.70 4.78 -15.22
C THR A 162 4.47 5.63 -15.52
N ALA A 163 3.55 5.16 -16.37
CA ALA A 163 2.32 5.86 -16.69
C ALA A 163 1.42 6.13 -15.47
N ALA A 164 1.41 5.21 -14.47
CA ALA A 164 0.67 5.42 -13.24
C ALA A 164 1.22 6.60 -12.42
N PHE A 165 2.54 6.70 -12.31
CA PHE A 165 3.20 7.81 -11.59
C PHE A 165 3.04 9.14 -12.32
N LEU A 166 3.16 9.12 -13.66
CA LEU A 166 2.95 10.32 -14.48
C LEU A 166 1.52 10.84 -14.37
N ALA A 167 0.51 9.95 -14.39
CA ALA A 167 -0.88 10.35 -14.19
C ALA A 167 -1.12 10.99 -12.81
N ALA A 168 -0.46 10.50 -11.77
CA ALA A 168 -0.54 11.11 -10.44
C ALA A 168 0.15 12.49 -10.37
N CYS A 169 1.27 12.67 -11.10
CA CYS A 169 1.91 13.97 -11.27
C CYS A 169 1.01 14.95 -12.04
N ASP A 170 0.37 14.49 -13.12
CA ASP A 170 -0.57 15.29 -13.92
C ASP A 170 -1.79 15.71 -13.08
N ALA A 171 -2.33 14.84 -12.24
CA ALA A 171 -3.41 15.17 -11.31
C ALA A 171 -3.01 16.27 -10.31
N LEU A 172 -1.74 16.31 -9.91
CA LEU A 172 -1.17 17.39 -9.11
C LEU A 172 -0.80 18.64 -9.95
N GLY A 173 -0.78 18.56 -11.27
CA GLY A 173 -0.30 19.64 -12.14
C GLY A 173 1.17 19.97 -11.95
N LEU A 174 2.01 18.96 -11.65
CA LEU A 174 3.44 19.12 -11.38
C LEU A 174 4.28 18.19 -12.28
N PRO A 175 5.44 18.67 -12.76
CA PRO A 175 6.38 17.77 -13.45
C PRO A 175 6.98 16.76 -12.48
N PRO A 176 7.31 15.52 -12.92
CA PRO A 176 7.87 14.47 -12.06
C PRO A 176 9.06 14.89 -11.21
N ALA A 177 9.96 15.72 -11.76
CA ALA A 177 11.15 16.21 -11.07
C ALA A 177 10.85 17.13 -9.84
N GLU A 178 9.61 17.58 -9.68
CA GLU A 178 9.15 18.38 -8.53
C GLU A 178 8.31 17.57 -7.55
N VAL A 179 8.20 16.24 -7.75
CA VAL A 179 7.39 15.34 -6.93
C VAL A 179 8.28 14.27 -6.29
N ALA A 180 8.12 14.08 -4.99
CA ALA A 180 8.65 12.92 -4.28
C ALA A 180 7.59 11.82 -4.20
N TYR A 181 8.02 10.58 -4.19
CA TYR A 181 7.17 9.42 -3.95
C TYR A 181 7.69 8.60 -2.77
N VAL A 182 6.80 8.13 -1.92
CA VAL A 182 7.12 7.30 -0.74
C VAL A 182 6.28 6.03 -0.78
N GLY A 183 6.92 4.87 -0.71
CA GLY A 183 6.26 3.57 -0.66
C GLY A 183 7.15 2.48 -0.10
N ASP A 184 6.54 1.35 0.31
CA ASP A 184 7.23 0.26 1.03
C ASP A 184 7.80 -0.82 0.09
N GLN A 185 7.33 -0.90 -1.17
CA GLN A 185 7.76 -1.94 -2.09
C GLN A 185 8.89 -1.45 -2.99
N PRO A 186 10.13 -2.02 -2.87
CA PRO A 186 11.30 -1.49 -3.56
C PRO A 186 11.17 -1.50 -5.08
N GLU A 187 10.57 -2.56 -5.65
CA GLU A 187 10.43 -2.72 -7.10
C GLU A 187 9.20 -2.01 -7.68
N ILE A 188 8.10 -2.04 -6.94
CA ILE A 188 6.81 -1.51 -7.40
C ILE A 188 6.75 0.01 -7.18
N ASP A 189 7.08 0.46 -5.98
CA ASP A 189 7.01 1.86 -5.57
C ASP A 189 8.27 2.63 -5.94
N ALA A 190 9.38 2.23 -5.34
CA ALA A 190 10.58 3.05 -5.37
C ALA A 190 11.27 3.03 -6.75
N ARG A 191 11.42 1.84 -7.36
CA ARG A 191 11.96 1.75 -8.72
C ARG A 191 11.01 2.37 -9.73
N GLY A 192 9.69 2.07 -9.65
CA GLY A 192 8.70 2.64 -10.56
C GLY A 192 8.69 4.17 -10.53
N ALA A 193 8.68 4.77 -9.33
CA ALA A 193 8.75 6.23 -9.16
C ALA A 193 10.04 6.84 -9.73
N ARG A 194 11.20 6.24 -9.43
CA ARG A 194 12.49 6.67 -10.00
C ARG A 194 12.47 6.62 -11.52
N ASP A 195 11.99 5.53 -12.09
CA ASP A 195 11.97 5.34 -13.56
C ASP A 195 10.99 6.30 -14.24
N ALA A 196 9.98 6.80 -13.53
CA ALA A 196 9.10 7.87 -13.96
C ALA A 196 9.69 9.28 -13.73
N GLY A 197 10.87 9.41 -13.13
CA GLY A 197 11.57 10.68 -12.92
C GLY A 197 11.22 11.42 -11.64
N LEU A 198 10.57 10.76 -10.68
CA LEU A 198 10.31 11.31 -9.34
C LEU A 198 11.52 11.09 -8.41
N THR A 199 11.59 11.88 -7.34
CA THR A 199 12.49 11.60 -6.23
C THR A 199 11.88 10.47 -5.38
N ALA A 200 12.46 9.28 -5.44
CA ALA A 200 11.88 8.07 -4.85
C ALA A 200 12.45 7.78 -3.46
N PHE A 201 11.57 7.53 -2.51
CA PHE A 201 11.88 7.06 -1.16
C PHE A 201 11.30 5.65 -0.97
N TRP A 202 12.19 4.72 -0.64
CA TRP A 202 11.80 3.37 -0.24
C TRP A 202 11.73 3.28 1.28
N LEU A 203 10.55 3.04 1.80
CA LEU A 203 10.30 2.84 3.22
C LEU A 203 10.53 1.36 3.57
N ASP A 204 11.63 1.08 4.24
CA ASP A 204 12.00 -0.26 4.72
C ASP A 204 11.96 -0.29 6.25
N ARG A 205 10.74 -0.40 6.80
CA ARG A 205 10.49 -0.32 8.24
C ARG A 205 11.23 -1.37 9.06
N ASP A 206 11.48 -2.54 8.48
CA ASP A 206 12.15 -3.65 9.16
C ASP A 206 13.68 -3.60 9.06
N GLY A 207 14.21 -2.73 8.20
CA GLY A 207 15.66 -2.53 8.03
C GLY A 207 16.42 -3.71 7.40
N GLY A 208 15.73 -4.78 6.99
CA GLY A 208 16.33 -6.07 6.63
C GLY A 208 16.27 -6.48 5.16
N ARG A 209 15.65 -5.71 4.28
CA ARG A 209 15.37 -6.12 2.89
C ARG A 209 16.54 -5.96 1.90
N GLY A 210 17.77 -5.82 2.39
CA GLY A 210 18.96 -5.72 1.54
C GLY A 210 19.18 -4.35 0.90
N PRO A 211 20.09 -4.23 -0.08
CA PRO A 211 20.30 -2.99 -0.80
C PRO A 211 19.11 -2.74 -1.74
N GLY A 212 18.42 -1.63 -1.56
CA GLY A 212 17.33 -1.22 -2.44
C GLY A 212 17.79 -0.89 -3.88
N PRO A 213 16.85 -0.55 -4.76
CA PRO A 213 17.17 -0.15 -6.13
C PRO A 213 18.13 1.05 -6.16
N GLY A 214 19.09 1.06 -7.06
CA GLY A 214 20.01 2.19 -7.22
C GLY A 214 19.27 3.48 -7.56
N GLY A 215 19.73 4.63 -7.02
CA GLY A 215 19.09 5.93 -7.28
C GLY A 215 17.80 6.19 -6.48
N VAL A 216 17.56 5.39 -5.44
CA VAL A 216 16.42 5.50 -4.52
C VAL A 216 16.95 5.84 -3.12
N HIS A 217 16.24 6.68 -2.38
CA HIS A 217 16.55 6.98 -0.98
C HIS A 217 15.85 5.95 -0.09
N ARG A 218 16.63 5.13 0.64
CA ARG A 218 16.07 4.23 1.66
C ARG A 218 15.86 4.99 2.96
N ILE A 219 14.70 4.83 3.55
CA ILE A 219 14.34 5.33 4.89
C ILE A 219 13.76 4.18 5.72
N GLU A 220 13.93 4.22 7.03
CA GLU A 220 13.40 3.21 7.97
C GLU A 220 12.16 3.70 8.71
N GLY A 221 11.85 5.03 8.62
CA GLY A 221 10.69 5.65 9.19
C GLY A 221 10.39 6.98 8.51
N LEU A 222 9.12 7.40 8.57
CA LEU A 222 8.64 8.61 7.91
C LEU A 222 9.15 9.89 8.57
N GLU A 223 9.61 9.84 9.83
CA GLU A 223 10.22 10.94 10.55
C GLU A 223 11.52 11.46 9.89
N GLN A 224 12.14 10.67 9.01
CA GLN A 224 13.34 11.05 8.26
C GLN A 224 13.04 11.98 7.07
N LEU A 225 11.80 11.92 6.54
CA LEU A 225 11.42 12.66 5.32
C LEU A 225 11.57 14.18 5.43
N PRO A 226 11.12 14.87 6.50
CA PRO A 226 11.23 16.33 6.57
C PRO A 226 12.66 16.82 6.43
N GLY A 227 13.60 16.12 7.07
CA GLY A 227 15.03 16.46 7.00
C GLY A 227 15.63 16.22 5.60
N LEU A 228 15.25 15.12 4.96
CA LEU A 228 15.73 14.75 3.61
C LEU A 228 15.17 15.70 2.55
N LEU A 229 13.88 16.01 2.59
CA LEU A 229 13.25 16.91 1.64
C LEU A 229 13.71 18.37 1.80
N ALA A 230 13.96 18.85 3.04
CA ALA A 230 14.51 20.18 3.28
C ALA A 230 15.99 20.31 2.86
N GLY A 231 16.73 19.20 2.89
CA GLY A 231 18.14 19.13 2.51
C GLY A 231 18.39 19.04 1.00
N ASP A 232 17.36 18.94 0.17
CA ASP A 232 17.46 18.65 -1.27
C ASP A 232 18.20 19.72 -2.12
N THR A 233 18.58 20.85 -1.54
CA THR A 233 19.53 21.78 -2.19
C THR A 233 20.97 21.28 -2.20
N ARG A 234 21.29 20.11 -1.61
CA ARG A 234 22.66 19.59 -1.46
C ARG A 234 22.90 18.20 -2.08
N PHE A 235 21.90 17.50 -2.57
CA PHE A 235 22.08 16.14 -3.10
C PHE A 235 22.50 16.08 -4.58
N GLY A 236 22.61 17.21 -5.27
CA GLY A 236 23.15 17.29 -6.63
C GLY A 236 24.68 17.14 -6.76
N ALA A 237 25.41 16.86 -5.68
CA ALA A 237 26.88 16.92 -5.71
C ALA A 237 27.60 15.82 -4.90
N ARG A 238 27.16 14.54 -4.95
CA ARG A 238 28.00 13.41 -4.51
C ARG A 238 27.77 12.14 -5.33
N SER A 239 28.02 12.20 -6.64
CA SER A 239 28.42 11.01 -7.40
C SER A 239 29.60 11.37 -8.26
N GLY A 240 30.75 11.33 -7.66
CA GLY A 240 32.04 11.48 -8.35
C GLY A 240 33.18 11.34 -7.37
N ILE A 241 34.04 10.35 -7.67
CA ILE A 241 35.42 10.18 -7.15
C ILE A 241 35.53 9.32 -5.87
N ARG A 242 35.80 8.02 -5.96
CA ARG A 242 37.11 7.35 -6.20
C ARG A 242 36.92 5.86 -6.36
#